data_f0743d4bc50ff087551cdb5b701b8310
#
_entry.id   f0743d4bc50ff087551cdb5b701b8310
#
_cell.length_a   1.000
_cell.length_b   1.000
_cell.length_c   1.000
_cell.angle_alpha   90.00
_cell.angle_beta   90.00
_cell.angle_gamma   90.00
#
_symmetry.space_group_name_H-M   'P 1'
#
loop_
_entity.id
_entity.type
_entity.pdbx_description
1 polymer ?
#
loop_
_entity_poly.entity_id
_entity_poly.type
_entity_poly.pdbx_seq_one_letter_code
_entity_poly.pdbx_strand_id
1 'polypeptide(L)'
;MIRKALLCNLALFPLTALAIGVPSATPAHLVFQDSAWNSEVSIRAQLVDSLTITNLENAPTHYDNSASVRLYLEGFFTQALHFSARVKVSTDYTNRDIPDHLYNPEEGLPYNKQSENRRTWDIFAANASYDLKAVKLMAGFDYLEWGPARRNHVILRGETNPYRPWMDSTSRLQGPAPTPYFGYQFVLGPIEYTQYAAKLFEKKGYNKFIHAHRLDLKLPENITLGLSETSLYGETTEHAGTNPNPDADSTYRDFEWAYVIPFIPYVFQEHLQGDRDNISLAFDLSIKTIRHWELYGELLWDDMKSPTSMFDDSWWGNKWAASIGIARDSLHLGPALFGWFTEFTRIEPWVYTHHKGGGYTYAHYNQSLGSNLGPNSEELYTELDTHLGFVDMALFASLVKKGTDFGSGVRDVHTPDSPTDKHFLKSGHTLYYQELGGSLKVEPWDFVSLELGYSRFFGDYKGYTARAAGSLQW
;
A
#
# COMPACT_ATOMS: atom_id res chain seq x y z
N MET A 1 -30.11 -12.29 14.25
CA MET A 1 -29.62 -11.47 13.14
C MET A 1 -28.67 -12.22 12.22
N ILE A 2 -27.71 -12.97 12.75
CA ILE A 2 -26.70 -13.75 11.96
C ILE A 2 -27.34 -14.70 10.93
N ARG A 3 -28.36 -15.45 11.32
CA ARG A 3 -29.07 -16.37 10.39
C ARG A 3 -29.74 -15.67 9.19
N LYS A 4 -30.20 -14.44 9.36
CA LYS A 4 -30.84 -13.70 8.25
C LYS A 4 -29.83 -13.09 7.28
N ALA A 5 -28.68 -12.61 7.75
CA ALA A 5 -27.62 -12.10 6.88
C ALA A 5 -26.94 -13.22 6.09
N LEU A 6 -26.65 -14.36 6.75
CA LEU A 6 -26.06 -15.53 6.06
C LEU A 6 -27.04 -16.15 5.04
N LEU A 7 -28.33 -16.24 5.36
CA LEU A 7 -29.34 -16.77 4.45
C LEU A 7 -29.65 -15.84 3.27
N CYS A 8 -29.60 -14.52 3.45
CA CYS A 8 -29.78 -13.59 2.33
C CYS A 8 -28.61 -13.65 1.34
N ASN A 9 -27.37 -13.74 1.81
CA ASN A 9 -26.21 -13.76 0.92
C ASN A 9 -25.97 -15.12 0.26
N LEU A 10 -26.19 -16.22 0.98
CA LEU A 10 -26.17 -17.56 0.39
C LEU A 10 -27.34 -17.86 -0.55
N ALA A 11 -28.46 -17.14 -0.42
CA ALA A 11 -29.61 -17.29 -1.32
C ALA A 11 -29.54 -16.40 -2.56
N LEU A 12 -28.78 -15.27 -2.52
CA LEU A 12 -28.61 -14.40 -3.67
C LEU A 12 -27.57 -14.92 -4.67
N PHE A 13 -26.56 -15.63 -4.20
CA PHE A 13 -25.50 -16.14 -5.08
C PHE A 13 -26.00 -17.17 -6.11
N PRO A 14 -26.86 -18.17 -5.76
CA PRO A 14 -27.44 -19.04 -6.77
C PRO A 14 -28.57 -18.40 -7.59
N LEU A 15 -29.26 -17.37 -7.07
CA LEU A 15 -30.37 -16.71 -7.78
C LEU A 15 -29.89 -15.70 -8.83
N THR A 16 -28.78 -15.00 -8.58
CA THR A 16 -28.16 -14.13 -9.58
C THR A 16 -27.45 -14.92 -10.67
N ALA A 17 -26.84 -16.06 -10.35
CA ALA A 17 -26.27 -16.97 -11.34
C ALA A 17 -27.35 -17.69 -12.19
N LEU A 18 -28.56 -17.86 -11.65
CA LEU A 18 -29.69 -18.46 -12.38
C LEU A 18 -30.49 -17.43 -13.20
N ALA A 19 -30.49 -16.14 -12.81
CA ALA A 19 -31.21 -15.08 -13.51
C ALA A 19 -30.46 -14.48 -14.69
N ILE A 20 -29.13 -14.60 -14.67
CA ILE A 20 -28.28 -14.31 -15.82
C ILE A 20 -28.15 -15.63 -16.56
N GLY A 21 -28.98 -15.84 -17.59
CA GLY A 21 -28.86 -16.99 -18.47
C GLY A 21 -27.38 -17.15 -18.84
N VAL A 22 -26.75 -18.22 -18.32
CA VAL A 22 -25.33 -18.50 -18.55
C VAL A 22 -25.14 -18.58 -20.06
N PRO A 23 -24.53 -17.59 -20.70
CA PRO A 23 -24.13 -17.77 -22.08
C PRO A 23 -23.08 -18.86 -22.05
N SER A 24 -23.20 -19.85 -22.91
CA SER A 24 -22.09 -20.73 -23.27
C SER A 24 -21.00 -19.84 -23.84
N ALA A 25 -20.07 -19.35 -23.03
CA ALA A 25 -19.21 -18.31 -23.53
C ALA A 25 -17.90 -18.18 -22.77
N THR A 26 -16.91 -18.08 -23.54
CA THR A 26 -15.71 -17.25 -23.35
C THR A 26 -16.00 -16.00 -22.53
N PRO A 27 -15.16 -15.66 -21.54
CA PRO A 27 -15.26 -14.41 -20.78
C PRO A 27 -15.36 -13.26 -21.79
N ALA A 28 -16.32 -12.38 -21.62
CA ALA A 28 -16.53 -11.25 -22.50
C ALA A 28 -15.46 -10.19 -22.22
N HIS A 29 -14.27 -10.48 -22.66
CA HIS A 29 -13.21 -9.56 -22.87
C HIS A 29 -13.53 -8.86 -24.20
N LEU A 30 -14.09 -7.65 -24.10
CA LEU A 30 -14.36 -6.87 -25.29
C LEU A 30 -13.06 -6.22 -25.75
N VAL A 31 -12.56 -6.61 -26.89
CA VAL A 31 -11.39 -6.00 -27.53
C VAL A 31 -11.85 -5.28 -28.78
N PHE A 32 -11.58 -3.97 -28.81
CA PHE A 32 -11.78 -3.13 -29.98
C PHE A 32 -10.42 -2.83 -30.60
N GLN A 33 -10.24 -3.16 -31.87
CA GLN A 33 -9.02 -2.89 -32.61
C GLN A 33 -9.32 -2.02 -33.82
N ASP A 34 -8.52 -0.98 -34.04
CA ASP A 34 -8.54 -0.17 -35.23
C ASP A 34 -7.17 -0.17 -35.89
N SER A 35 -7.11 -0.80 -37.07
CA SER A 35 -5.86 -0.91 -37.84
C SER A 35 -5.40 0.40 -38.45
N ALA A 36 -6.31 1.35 -38.70
CA ALA A 36 -5.96 2.66 -39.27
C ALA A 36 -5.19 3.53 -38.26
N TRP A 37 -5.54 3.42 -36.98
CA TRP A 37 -4.88 4.13 -35.87
C TRP A 37 -3.90 3.26 -35.12
N ASN A 38 -3.77 1.98 -35.47
CA ASN A 38 -3.00 0.99 -34.71
C ASN A 38 -3.32 1.09 -33.20
N SER A 39 -4.60 1.04 -32.89
CA SER A 39 -5.16 1.18 -31.55
C SER A 39 -5.86 -0.09 -31.11
N GLU A 40 -5.80 -0.35 -29.81
CA GLU A 40 -6.51 -1.46 -29.16
C GLU A 40 -7.06 -0.98 -27.83
N VAL A 41 -8.30 -1.34 -27.56
CA VAL A 41 -8.97 -1.06 -26.29
C VAL A 41 -9.62 -2.35 -25.79
N SER A 42 -9.31 -2.71 -24.58
CA SER A 42 -9.80 -3.86 -23.86
C SER A 42 -10.70 -3.40 -22.71
N ILE A 43 -11.89 -4.00 -22.60
CA ILE A 43 -12.82 -3.76 -21.51
C ILE A 43 -13.15 -5.09 -20.84
N ARG A 44 -13.00 -5.12 -19.51
CA ARG A 44 -13.34 -6.26 -18.68
C ARG A 44 -14.20 -5.81 -17.50
N ALA A 45 -15.23 -6.57 -17.19
CA ALA A 45 -16.08 -6.34 -16.04
C ALA A 45 -15.95 -7.48 -15.03
N GLN A 46 -16.06 -7.16 -13.77
CA GLN A 46 -16.04 -8.13 -12.68
C GLN A 46 -17.10 -7.76 -11.64
N LEU A 47 -17.93 -8.73 -11.25
CA LEU A 47 -18.78 -8.66 -10.07
C LEU A 47 -18.08 -9.40 -8.92
N VAL A 48 -17.95 -8.75 -7.78
CA VAL A 48 -17.33 -9.36 -6.58
C VAL A 48 -18.30 -9.19 -5.41
N ASP A 49 -18.55 -10.27 -4.68
CA ASP A 49 -19.22 -10.24 -3.38
C ASP A 49 -18.31 -10.91 -2.34
N SER A 50 -18.13 -10.25 -1.20
CA SER A 50 -17.25 -10.73 -0.13
C SER A 50 -17.85 -10.47 1.24
N LEU A 51 -17.66 -11.43 2.15
CA LEU A 51 -18.00 -11.33 3.56
C LEU A 51 -16.74 -11.58 4.38
N THR A 52 -16.41 -10.66 5.27
CA THR A 52 -15.35 -10.83 6.27
C THR A 52 -15.96 -10.79 7.66
N ILE A 53 -15.58 -11.75 8.50
CA ILE A 53 -15.94 -11.83 9.91
C ILE A 53 -14.65 -11.68 10.71
N THR A 54 -14.62 -10.71 11.61
CA THR A 54 -13.52 -10.50 12.55
C THR A 54 -14.04 -10.68 13.96
N ASN A 55 -13.44 -11.59 14.72
CA ASN A 55 -13.75 -11.82 16.12
C ASN A 55 -12.46 -11.81 16.92
N LEU A 56 -12.21 -10.74 17.64
CA LEU A 56 -11.09 -10.60 18.55
C LEU A 56 -11.57 -10.67 20.00
N GLU A 57 -10.77 -11.26 20.88
CA GLU A 57 -11.07 -11.32 22.31
C GLU A 57 -11.20 -9.89 22.88
N ASN A 58 -12.24 -9.65 23.67
CA ASN A 58 -12.57 -8.34 24.25
C ASN A 58 -13.04 -7.26 23.26
N ALA A 59 -13.32 -7.61 22.02
CA ALA A 59 -13.91 -6.74 21.02
C ALA A 59 -15.25 -7.29 20.49
N PRO A 60 -16.18 -6.47 20.04
CA PRO A 60 -17.37 -6.93 19.35
C PRO A 60 -17.01 -7.71 18.09
N THR A 61 -17.77 -8.76 17.78
CA THR A 61 -17.62 -9.42 16.49
C THR A 61 -18.05 -8.50 15.35
N HIS A 62 -17.17 -8.29 14.39
CA HIS A 62 -17.42 -7.45 13.23
C HIS A 62 -17.77 -8.27 12.00
N TYR A 63 -18.67 -7.71 11.21
CA TYR A 63 -19.14 -8.27 9.93
C TYR A 63 -18.98 -7.19 8.87
N ASP A 64 -18.17 -7.47 7.86
CA ASP A 64 -17.98 -6.60 6.72
C ASP A 64 -18.40 -7.34 5.46
N ASN A 65 -19.45 -6.87 4.80
CA ASN A 65 -19.89 -7.38 3.51
C ASN A 65 -19.71 -6.31 2.45
N SER A 66 -19.14 -6.67 1.32
CA SER A 66 -18.92 -5.77 0.19
C SER A 66 -19.34 -6.46 -1.10
N ALA A 67 -20.35 -5.90 -1.76
CA ALA A 67 -20.71 -6.27 -3.11
C ALA A 67 -20.29 -5.16 -4.06
N SER A 68 -19.53 -5.48 -5.11
CA SER A 68 -18.99 -4.48 -6.03
C SER A 68 -18.99 -4.94 -7.48
N VAL A 69 -19.22 -3.96 -8.37
CA VAL A 69 -18.94 -4.08 -9.81
C VAL A 69 -17.65 -3.32 -10.07
N ARG A 70 -16.71 -3.96 -10.74
CA ARG A 70 -15.43 -3.39 -11.15
C ARG A 70 -15.32 -3.40 -12.65
N LEU A 71 -14.94 -2.27 -13.23
CA LEU A 71 -14.67 -2.13 -14.66
C LEU A 71 -13.20 -1.85 -14.86
N TYR A 72 -12.57 -2.58 -15.75
CA TYR A 72 -11.19 -2.42 -16.16
C TYR A 72 -11.18 -2.02 -17.62
N LEU A 73 -10.53 -0.90 -17.90
CA LEU A 73 -10.29 -0.39 -19.24
C LEU A 73 -8.79 -0.27 -19.42
N GLU A 74 -8.26 -0.86 -20.47
CA GLU A 74 -6.85 -0.72 -20.81
C GLU A 74 -6.67 -0.73 -22.33
N GLY A 75 -5.63 -0.08 -22.81
CA GLY A 75 -5.37 -0.05 -24.22
C GLY A 75 -4.27 0.92 -24.62
N PHE A 76 -4.16 1.10 -25.92
CA PHE A 76 -3.26 2.09 -26.49
C PHE A 76 -3.92 2.78 -27.70
N PHE A 77 -3.63 4.07 -27.83
CA PHE A 77 -3.84 4.83 -29.06
C PHE A 77 -2.48 5.09 -29.68
N THR A 78 -2.18 4.51 -30.81
CA THR A 78 -0.84 4.40 -31.35
C THR A 78 0.08 3.58 -30.43
N GLN A 79 1.21 3.10 -30.92
CA GLN A 79 2.16 2.34 -30.10
C GLN A 79 2.81 3.15 -28.97
N ALA A 80 2.61 4.46 -28.97
CA ALA A 80 3.26 5.36 -28.03
C ALA A 80 2.35 5.77 -26.85
N LEU A 81 1.04 5.88 -27.03
CA LEU A 81 0.12 6.35 -26.00
C LEU A 81 -0.65 5.17 -25.39
N HIS A 82 -0.33 4.83 -24.17
CA HIS A 82 -0.98 3.80 -23.38
C HIS A 82 -1.87 4.42 -22.31
N PHE A 83 -2.97 3.74 -21.98
CA PHE A 83 -3.87 4.15 -20.91
C PHE A 83 -4.48 2.95 -20.20
N SER A 84 -4.81 3.15 -18.93
CA SER A 84 -5.60 2.20 -18.14
C SER A 84 -6.53 2.95 -17.20
N ALA A 85 -7.68 2.35 -16.87
CA ALA A 85 -8.55 2.86 -15.83
C ALA A 85 -9.24 1.70 -15.10
N ARG A 86 -9.40 1.84 -13.79
CA ARG A 86 -10.13 0.93 -12.93
C ARG A 86 -11.22 1.71 -12.20
N VAL A 87 -12.46 1.31 -12.39
CA VAL A 87 -13.63 1.92 -11.74
C VAL A 87 -14.32 0.88 -10.88
N LYS A 88 -14.66 1.26 -9.66
CA LYS A 88 -15.37 0.41 -8.71
C LYS A 88 -16.65 1.09 -8.27
N VAL A 89 -17.75 0.34 -8.31
CA VAL A 89 -19.01 0.71 -7.66
C VAL A 89 -19.32 -0.35 -6.61
N SER A 90 -19.44 0.03 -5.35
CA SER A 90 -19.67 -0.93 -4.28
C SER A 90 -20.84 -0.54 -3.39
N THR A 91 -21.44 -1.57 -2.81
CA THR A 91 -22.34 -1.47 -1.65
C THR A 91 -21.68 -2.19 -0.52
N ASP A 92 -21.30 -1.46 0.51
CA ASP A 92 -20.62 -2.00 1.68
C ASP A 92 -21.54 -1.94 2.89
N TYR A 93 -21.56 -3.02 3.65
CA TYR A 93 -22.29 -3.11 4.92
C TYR A 93 -21.33 -3.56 6.03
N THR A 94 -21.44 -2.89 7.17
CA THR A 94 -20.69 -3.27 8.39
C THR A 94 -21.54 -3.04 9.62
N ASN A 95 -21.29 -3.83 10.67
CA ASN A 95 -21.80 -3.58 12.00
C ASN A 95 -20.79 -2.86 12.90
N ARG A 96 -19.68 -2.38 12.35
CA ARG A 96 -18.71 -1.58 13.09
C ARG A 96 -19.32 -0.21 13.39
N ASP A 97 -19.10 0.24 14.61
CA ASP A 97 -19.33 1.63 14.96
C ASP A 97 -18.12 2.44 14.50
N ILE A 98 -18.26 3.05 13.34
CA ILE A 98 -17.18 3.87 12.77
C ILE A 98 -17.48 5.31 13.13
N PRO A 99 -16.60 5.97 13.88
CA PRO A 99 -16.79 7.37 14.24
C PRO A 99 -17.00 8.26 13.01
N ASP A 100 -17.92 9.22 13.10
CA ASP A 100 -18.26 10.12 12.00
C ASP A 100 -17.06 10.88 11.45
N HIS A 101 -16.07 11.22 12.29
CA HIS A 101 -14.85 11.90 11.86
C HIS A 101 -14.01 11.08 10.86
N LEU A 102 -14.09 9.74 10.89
CA LEU A 102 -13.42 8.90 9.90
C LEU A 102 -14.07 8.98 8.51
N TYR A 103 -15.25 9.54 8.43
CA TYR A 103 -15.99 9.77 7.18
C TYR A 103 -15.92 11.21 6.71
N ASN A 104 -15.26 12.08 7.44
CA ASN A 104 -15.10 13.46 7.08
C ASN A 104 -13.98 13.60 6.04
N PRO A 105 -14.25 14.09 4.83
CA PRO A 105 -13.21 14.36 3.84
C PRO A 105 -12.18 15.38 4.32
N GLU A 106 -12.50 16.19 5.33
CA GLU A 106 -11.55 17.10 5.96
C GLU A 106 -10.52 16.39 6.81
N GLU A 107 -10.80 15.16 7.23
CA GLU A 107 -9.92 14.32 8.04
C GLU A 107 -9.24 13.19 7.24
N GLY A 108 -9.41 13.18 5.94
CA GLY A 108 -8.63 12.33 5.07
C GLY A 108 -9.15 10.92 4.85
N LEU A 109 -10.37 10.79 4.41
CA LEU A 109 -10.85 9.56 3.83
C LEU A 109 -11.06 9.70 2.34
N PRO A 110 -10.59 8.74 1.53
CA PRO A 110 -10.71 8.82 0.09
C PRO A 110 -12.16 8.76 -0.40
N TYR A 111 -13.06 8.19 0.39
CA TYR A 111 -14.43 7.91 -0.04
C TYR A 111 -15.45 8.64 0.82
N ASN A 112 -16.06 9.60 0.22
CA ASN A 112 -17.00 10.47 0.85
C ASN A 112 -18.42 10.06 0.55
N LYS A 113 -18.87 8.88 0.97
CA LYS A 113 -20.27 8.63 0.81
C LYS A 113 -20.93 7.83 1.83
N GLN A 114 -21.74 8.52 2.47
CA GLN A 114 -22.64 7.95 3.42
C GLN A 114 -24.05 8.22 3.00
N SER A 115 -24.71 7.19 2.61
CA SER A 115 -26.12 7.02 2.83
C SER A 115 -26.26 5.88 3.83
N GLU A 116 -27.40 5.75 4.48
CA GLU A 116 -27.72 4.63 5.36
C GLU A 116 -27.45 3.25 4.70
N ASN A 117 -27.44 3.19 3.38
CA ASN A 117 -27.15 1.99 2.58
C ASN A 117 -25.70 1.93 2.03
N ARG A 118 -24.86 2.90 2.35
CA ARG A 118 -23.41 2.92 2.08
C ARG A 118 -23.00 2.49 0.67
N ARG A 119 -23.61 3.07 -0.34
CA ARG A 119 -23.18 2.88 -1.72
C ARG A 119 -22.04 3.84 -2.02
N THR A 120 -20.93 3.30 -2.52
CA THR A 120 -19.79 4.09 -2.96
C THR A 120 -19.47 3.78 -4.40
N TRP A 121 -19.10 4.79 -5.15
CA TRP A 121 -18.49 4.61 -6.47
C TRP A 121 -17.17 5.39 -6.49
N ASP A 122 -16.18 4.87 -7.19
CA ASP A 122 -14.90 5.52 -7.30
C ASP A 122 -14.11 5.08 -8.52
N ILE A 123 -13.28 5.99 -9.00
CA ILE A 123 -12.16 5.67 -9.89
C ILE A 123 -10.98 5.40 -8.97
N PHE A 124 -10.58 4.16 -8.84
CA PHE A 124 -9.50 3.81 -7.95
C PHE A 124 -8.14 3.71 -8.63
N ALA A 125 -8.09 3.76 -9.96
CA ALA A 125 -6.88 4.06 -10.72
C ALA A 125 -7.23 4.53 -12.13
N ALA A 126 -6.42 5.44 -12.65
CA ALA A 126 -6.48 5.85 -14.05
C ALA A 126 -5.11 6.41 -14.46
N ASN A 127 -4.51 5.83 -15.49
CA ASN A 127 -3.15 6.16 -15.92
C ASN A 127 -3.09 6.41 -17.42
N ALA A 128 -2.24 7.33 -17.79
CA ALA A 128 -1.80 7.49 -19.17
C ALA A 128 -0.28 7.62 -19.23
N SER A 129 0.31 7.01 -20.24
CA SER A 129 1.75 7.17 -20.52
C SER A 129 2.01 7.36 -22.00
N TYR A 130 3.02 8.14 -22.30
CA TYR A 130 3.44 8.44 -23.66
C TYR A 130 4.93 8.16 -23.85
N ASP A 131 5.23 7.20 -24.72
CA ASP A 131 6.60 6.75 -24.98
C ASP A 131 7.27 7.58 -26.06
N LEU A 132 8.34 8.29 -25.69
CA LEU A 132 9.22 9.08 -26.53
C LEU A 132 10.59 8.41 -26.70
N LYS A 133 10.62 7.16 -27.15
CA LYS A 133 11.83 6.33 -27.27
C LYS A 133 12.54 6.10 -25.93
N ALA A 134 13.54 6.94 -25.59
CA ALA A 134 14.29 6.84 -24.34
C ALA A 134 13.61 7.53 -23.13
N VAL A 135 12.51 8.24 -23.38
CA VAL A 135 11.76 8.97 -22.36
C VAL A 135 10.32 8.52 -22.36
N LYS A 136 9.78 8.21 -21.21
CA LYS A 136 8.36 7.93 -21.01
C LYS A 136 7.78 9.03 -20.11
N LEU A 137 6.73 9.68 -20.58
CA LEU A 137 5.95 10.63 -19.78
C LEU A 137 4.77 9.88 -19.17
N MET A 138 4.44 10.18 -17.92
CA MET A 138 3.38 9.50 -17.19
C MET A 138 2.52 10.53 -16.43
N ALA A 139 1.23 10.30 -16.41
CA ALA A 139 0.31 11.03 -15.56
C ALA A 139 -0.87 10.15 -15.19
N GLY A 140 -1.41 10.34 -13.98
CA GLY A 140 -2.52 9.50 -13.57
C GLY A 140 -2.99 9.77 -12.15
N PHE A 141 -3.78 8.82 -11.70
CA PHE A 141 -4.29 8.68 -10.36
C PHE A 141 -4.13 7.21 -9.99
N ASP A 142 -3.08 6.87 -9.24
CA ASP A 142 -2.75 5.48 -8.92
C ASP A 142 -1.90 5.38 -7.66
N TYR A 143 -1.58 4.16 -7.30
CA TYR A 143 -0.74 3.80 -6.18
C TYR A 143 0.72 3.83 -6.60
N LEU A 144 1.56 4.47 -5.80
CA LEU A 144 3.01 4.49 -6.04
C LEU A 144 3.66 3.36 -5.25
N GLU A 145 4.40 2.48 -5.95
CA GLU A 145 5.06 1.33 -5.36
C GLU A 145 6.53 1.29 -5.78
N TRP A 146 7.42 1.13 -4.80
CA TRP A 146 8.85 0.95 -5.01
C TRP A 146 9.42 -0.05 -4.02
N GLY A 147 10.39 -0.82 -4.52
CA GLY A 147 11.10 -1.82 -3.78
C GLY A 147 10.63 -3.25 -4.07
N PRO A 148 11.45 -4.25 -3.77
CA PRO A 148 11.18 -5.66 -4.04
C PRO A 148 10.49 -6.41 -2.90
N ALA A 149 10.19 -5.78 -1.77
CA ALA A 149 9.51 -6.43 -0.64
C ALA A 149 8.15 -7.00 -1.08
N ARG A 150 7.72 -8.09 -0.45
CA ARG A 150 6.47 -8.78 -0.81
C ARG A 150 5.36 -8.55 0.21
N ARG A 151 5.72 -8.36 1.46
CA ARG A 151 4.80 -8.18 2.58
C ARG A 151 4.79 -6.76 3.11
N ASN A 152 5.97 -6.17 3.33
CA ASN A 152 6.14 -4.86 3.95
C ASN A 152 7.11 -4.00 3.13
N HIS A 153 6.59 -3.29 2.15
CA HIS A 153 7.37 -2.25 1.48
C HIS A 153 7.64 -1.11 2.44
N VAL A 154 8.90 -0.85 2.75
CA VAL A 154 9.27 0.26 3.65
C VAL A 154 9.44 1.58 2.91
N ILE A 155 9.55 1.56 1.58
CA ILE A 155 9.73 2.74 0.74
C ILE A 155 8.35 3.29 0.32
N LEU A 156 7.74 2.71 -0.71
CA LEU A 156 6.39 3.04 -1.19
C LEU A 156 5.61 1.74 -1.37
N ARG A 157 4.54 1.56 -0.61
CA ARG A 157 3.88 0.25 -0.49
C ARG A 157 2.85 -0.06 -1.58
N GLY A 158 2.51 0.88 -2.44
CA GLY A 158 1.50 0.64 -3.44
C GLY A 158 0.14 0.27 -2.85
N GLU A 159 -0.47 -0.80 -3.38
CA GLU A 159 -1.74 -1.36 -2.89
C GLU A 159 -1.55 -2.34 -1.72
N THR A 160 -0.31 -2.68 -1.34
CA THR A 160 -0.01 -3.67 -0.31
C THR A 160 -0.54 -3.22 1.06
N ASN A 161 -1.46 -3.98 1.62
CA ASN A 161 -2.15 -3.63 2.86
C ASN A 161 -2.45 -4.86 3.74
N PRO A 162 -1.44 -5.47 4.37
CA PRO A 162 -1.65 -6.56 5.31
C PRO A 162 -2.61 -6.16 6.44
N TYR A 163 -3.49 -7.07 6.85
CA TYR A 163 -4.37 -6.83 8.00
C TYR A 163 -3.55 -6.68 9.29
N ARG A 164 -3.95 -5.71 10.12
CA ARG A 164 -3.31 -5.41 11.41
C ARG A 164 -4.37 -5.32 12.51
N PRO A 165 -4.36 -6.17 13.55
CA PRO A 165 -5.39 -6.17 14.59
C PRO A 165 -5.56 -4.85 15.33
N TRP A 166 -4.47 -4.09 15.55
CA TRP A 166 -4.54 -2.77 16.21
C TRP A 166 -5.21 -1.68 15.36
N MET A 167 -5.37 -1.93 14.07
CA MET A 167 -6.09 -1.04 13.17
C MET A 167 -7.58 -1.36 13.09
N ASP A 168 -8.06 -2.34 13.86
CA ASP A 168 -9.39 -2.92 13.69
C ASP A 168 -10.54 -1.92 13.88
N SER A 169 -10.40 -0.99 14.83
CA SER A 169 -11.41 0.06 15.06
C SER A 169 -11.60 1.00 13.85
N THR A 170 -10.60 1.05 12.98
CA THR A 170 -10.56 1.95 11.82
C THR A 170 -10.27 1.21 10.50
N SER A 171 -9.98 -0.09 10.57
CA SER A 171 -9.30 -0.87 9.53
C SER A 171 -10.04 -1.00 8.22
N ARG A 172 -11.36 -0.93 8.24
CA ARG A 172 -12.15 -1.09 7.01
C ARG A 172 -11.88 -0.02 5.95
N LEU A 173 -11.48 1.17 6.41
CA LEU A 173 -11.25 2.34 5.56
C LEU A 173 -9.76 2.69 5.43
N GLN A 174 -8.90 1.88 6.04
CA GLN A 174 -7.45 2.10 6.09
C GLN A 174 -6.69 1.28 5.06
N GLY A 175 -7.17 1.29 3.83
CA GLY A 175 -6.34 0.88 2.70
C GLY A 175 -5.48 2.03 2.21
N PRO A 176 -4.39 1.76 1.49
CA PRO A 176 -3.70 2.79 0.74
C PRO A 176 -4.69 3.48 -0.20
N ALA A 177 -4.49 4.76 -0.45
CA ALA A 177 -5.29 5.52 -1.38
C ALA A 177 -4.45 5.87 -2.61
N PRO A 178 -5.04 5.84 -3.81
CA PRO A 178 -4.36 6.32 -5.00
C PRO A 178 -4.15 7.84 -4.92
N THR A 179 -3.12 8.32 -5.58
CA THR A 179 -2.75 9.73 -5.59
C THR A 179 -2.63 10.27 -7.01
N PRO A 180 -3.10 11.51 -7.28
CA PRO A 180 -2.84 12.14 -8.56
C PRO A 180 -1.35 12.45 -8.70
N TYR A 181 -0.76 12.01 -9.78
CA TYR A 181 0.66 12.19 -10.06
C TYR A 181 0.93 12.54 -11.51
N PHE A 182 2.07 13.12 -11.76
CA PHE A 182 2.73 13.11 -13.05
C PHE A 182 4.20 12.73 -12.85
N GLY A 183 4.82 12.24 -13.90
CA GLY A 183 6.19 11.80 -13.83
C GLY A 183 6.81 11.54 -15.19
N TYR A 184 8.06 11.16 -15.15
CA TYR A 184 8.81 10.76 -16.33
C TYR A 184 9.83 9.69 -15.98
N GLN A 185 10.21 8.92 -16.97
CA GLN A 185 11.18 7.86 -16.87
C GLN A 185 12.18 7.97 -18.01
N PHE A 186 13.46 7.79 -17.71
CA PHE A 186 14.52 7.64 -18.70
C PHE A 186 15.10 6.24 -18.64
N VAL A 187 15.30 5.62 -19.80
CA VAL A 187 15.94 4.29 -19.90
C VAL A 187 17.19 4.42 -20.75
N LEU A 188 18.35 4.22 -20.14
CA LEU A 188 19.66 4.34 -20.75
C LEU A 188 20.48 3.05 -20.51
N GLY A 189 20.26 2.05 -21.37
CA GLY A 189 20.90 0.74 -21.22
C GLY A 189 20.49 0.06 -19.91
N PRO A 190 21.44 -0.23 -18.99
CA PRO A 190 21.14 -0.85 -17.70
C PRO A 190 20.58 0.12 -16.65
N ILE A 191 20.57 1.42 -16.95
CA ILE A 191 20.15 2.47 -16.04
C ILE A 191 18.72 2.89 -16.36
N GLU A 192 17.87 2.90 -15.38
CA GLU A 192 16.53 3.44 -15.43
C GLU A 192 16.36 4.51 -14.34
N TYR A 193 15.94 5.69 -14.74
CA TYR A 193 15.63 6.78 -13.82
C TYR A 193 14.15 7.11 -13.91
N THR A 194 13.46 7.09 -12.79
CA THR A 194 12.04 7.42 -12.70
C THR A 194 11.83 8.53 -11.70
N GLN A 195 10.99 9.49 -12.06
CA GLN A 195 10.58 10.57 -11.16
C GLN A 195 9.08 10.75 -11.15
N TYR A 196 8.51 10.98 -9.95
CA TYR A 196 7.13 11.33 -9.71
C TYR A 196 7.02 12.64 -8.93
N ALA A 197 5.99 13.39 -9.23
CA ALA A 197 5.48 14.47 -8.41
C ALA A 197 3.98 14.19 -8.17
N ALA A 198 3.58 14.11 -6.92
CA ALA A 198 2.23 13.72 -6.56
C ALA A 198 1.64 14.63 -5.46
N LYS A 199 0.32 14.84 -5.54
CA LYS A 199 -0.42 15.58 -4.52
C LYS A 199 -1.02 14.61 -3.51
N LEU A 200 -0.63 14.74 -2.27
CA LEU A 200 -1.15 13.97 -1.17
C LEU A 200 -2.32 14.70 -0.50
N PHE A 201 -3.09 13.96 0.28
CA PHE A 201 -4.14 14.52 1.11
C PHE A 201 -3.76 14.40 2.59
N GLU A 202 -3.85 15.50 3.30
CA GLU A 202 -3.72 15.59 4.75
C GLU A 202 -5.03 16.06 5.37
N LYS A 203 -5.49 17.23 4.95
CA LYS A 203 -6.71 17.88 5.39
C LYS A 203 -7.28 18.73 4.27
N LYS A 204 -8.61 18.87 4.21
CA LYS A 204 -9.27 19.71 3.22
C LYS A 204 -8.80 21.16 3.30
N GLY A 205 -8.42 21.72 2.16
CA GLY A 205 -7.92 23.07 2.05
C GLY A 205 -6.42 23.22 2.30
N TYR A 206 -5.71 22.15 2.67
CA TYR A 206 -4.27 22.13 2.89
C TYR A 206 -3.55 21.47 1.72
N ASN A 207 -2.43 22.06 1.32
CA ASN A 207 -1.56 21.45 0.34
C ASN A 207 -0.59 20.48 1.00
N LYS A 208 -0.38 19.34 0.34
CA LYS A 208 0.65 18.36 0.68
C LYS A 208 1.14 17.67 -0.58
N PHE A 209 2.45 17.56 -0.72
CA PHE A 209 3.07 17.00 -1.90
C PHE A 209 4.15 16.00 -1.53
N ILE A 210 4.40 15.08 -2.44
CA ILE A 210 5.59 14.25 -2.47
C ILE A 210 6.24 14.36 -3.84
N HIS A 211 7.54 14.56 -3.83
CA HIS A 211 8.40 14.31 -4.98
C HIS A 211 9.23 13.08 -4.67
N ALA A 212 9.36 12.23 -5.64
CA ALA A 212 10.08 10.98 -5.48
C ALA A 212 10.87 10.70 -6.75
N HIS A 213 12.16 10.38 -6.62
CA HIS A 213 12.94 9.90 -7.74
C HIS A 213 13.71 8.63 -7.39
N ARG A 214 13.97 7.83 -8.41
CA ARG A 214 14.57 6.53 -8.28
C ARG A 214 15.53 6.25 -9.44
N LEU A 215 16.67 5.72 -9.12
CA LEU A 215 17.66 5.20 -10.03
C LEU A 215 17.75 3.68 -9.87
N ASP A 216 17.38 2.92 -10.89
CA ASP A 216 17.58 1.48 -10.96
C ASP A 216 18.80 1.16 -11.82
N LEU A 217 19.68 0.34 -11.30
CA LEU A 217 20.81 -0.23 -12.01
C LEU A 217 20.57 -1.74 -12.21
N LYS A 218 20.27 -2.13 -13.46
CA LYS A 218 20.04 -3.51 -13.87
C LYS A 218 21.37 -4.14 -14.26
N LEU A 219 21.95 -4.92 -13.34
CA LEU A 219 23.23 -5.60 -13.53
C LEU A 219 23.04 -6.96 -14.24
N PRO A 220 24.11 -7.54 -14.83
CA PRO A 220 24.08 -8.91 -15.29
C PRO A 220 23.59 -9.88 -14.21
N GLU A 221 23.19 -11.09 -14.63
CA GLU A 221 22.74 -12.16 -13.73
C GLU A 221 21.44 -11.83 -12.96
N ASN A 222 20.61 -10.93 -13.48
CA ASN A 222 19.33 -10.52 -12.87
C ASN A 222 19.49 -9.92 -11.46
N ILE A 223 20.49 -9.07 -11.28
CA ILE A 223 20.66 -8.26 -10.10
C ILE A 223 20.14 -6.85 -10.38
N THR A 224 19.28 -6.34 -9.53
CA THR A 224 18.79 -4.95 -9.58
C THR A 224 19.15 -4.24 -8.31
N LEU A 225 19.77 -3.07 -8.43
CA LEU A 225 20.03 -2.14 -7.32
C LEU A 225 19.16 -0.91 -7.52
N GLY A 226 18.42 -0.51 -6.51
CA GLY A 226 17.62 0.70 -6.48
C GLY A 226 18.17 1.73 -5.50
N LEU A 227 18.22 2.98 -5.91
CA LEU A 227 18.47 4.15 -5.07
C LEU A 227 17.33 5.13 -5.25
N SER A 228 16.69 5.52 -4.17
CA SER A 228 15.53 6.41 -4.21
C SER A 228 15.67 7.53 -3.20
N GLU A 229 15.16 8.70 -3.53
CA GLU A 229 14.93 9.80 -2.61
C GLU A 229 13.49 10.23 -2.67
N THR A 230 12.94 10.66 -1.55
CA THR A 230 11.63 11.31 -1.47
C THR A 230 11.76 12.63 -0.73
N SER A 231 11.05 13.64 -1.21
CA SER A 231 10.86 14.93 -0.53
C SER A 231 9.38 15.10 -0.27
N LEU A 232 9.01 15.23 0.99
CA LEU A 232 7.63 15.38 1.41
C LEU A 232 7.45 16.66 2.20
N TYR A 233 6.48 17.45 1.80
CA TYR A 233 6.19 18.74 2.40
C TYR A 233 4.73 19.15 2.22
N GLY A 234 4.27 20.04 3.10
CA GLY A 234 2.90 20.50 3.04
C GLY A 234 2.60 21.56 4.10
N GLU A 235 1.34 21.90 4.18
CA GLU A 235 0.83 22.80 5.19
C GLU A 235 0.55 22.03 6.49
N THR A 236 0.70 22.70 7.62
CA THR A 236 0.36 22.13 8.92
C THR A 236 -0.52 23.10 9.72
N THR A 237 -1.48 22.54 10.47
CA THR A 237 -2.27 23.31 11.45
C THR A 237 -1.63 23.32 12.81
N GLU A 238 -0.70 22.43 13.05
CA GLU A 238 -0.04 22.30 14.33
C GLU A 238 1.14 23.25 14.34
N HIS A 239 1.09 24.26 15.19
CA HIS A 239 2.28 24.99 15.58
C HIS A 239 3.18 23.96 16.26
N ALA A 240 4.12 23.39 15.53
CA ALA A 240 5.15 22.55 16.11
C ALA A 240 5.79 23.35 17.21
N GLY A 241 5.58 22.91 18.44
CA GLY A 241 5.94 23.65 19.63
C GLY A 241 7.36 24.17 19.53
N THR A 242 7.55 25.44 19.88
CA THR A 242 8.82 26.03 20.27
C THR A 242 9.82 26.46 19.18
N ASN A 243 9.42 26.74 17.95
CA ASN A 243 10.29 27.54 17.11
C ASN A 243 10.04 29.05 17.42
N PRO A 244 10.98 29.79 17.99
CA PRO A 244 10.80 31.21 18.31
C PRO A 244 10.80 32.13 17.07
N ASN A 245 10.92 31.56 15.86
CA ASN A 245 10.91 32.35 14.62
C ASN A 245 9.53 32.26 13.96
N PRO A 246 8.63 33.26 14.13
CA PRO A 246 7.30 33.26 13.52
C PRO A 246 7.33 33.31 11.98
N ASP A 247 8.43 33.72 11.36
CA ASP A 247 8.59 33.76 9.91
C ASP A 247 8.95 32.39 9.31
N ALA A 248 9.37 31.42 10.13
CA ALA A 248 9.62 30.04 9.71
C ALA A 248 8.34 29.19 9.66
N ASP A 249 7.24 29.66 10.21
CA ASP A 249 5.95 29.00 10.29
C ASP A 249 4.96 29.49 9.23
N SER A 250 5.43 29.70 7.99
CA SER A 250 4.50 29.83 6.89
C SER A 250 3.74 28.51 6.73
N THR A 251 2.50 28.53 7.16
CA THR A 251 1.58 27.40 7.03
C THR A 251 1.26 27.09 5.56
N TYR A 252 1.53 28.02 4.66
CA TYR A 252 1.23 27.91 3.25
C TYR A 252 2.41 27.34 2.46
N ARG A 253 2.17 26.28 1.70
CA ARG A 253 3.15 25.63 0.82
C ARG A 253 2.57 25.40 -0.57
N ASP A 254 3.23 25.95 -1.57
CA ASP A 254 2.94 25.68 -2.96
C ASP A 254 3.78 24.52 -3.50
N PHE A 255 3.46 24.13 -4.72
CA PHE A 255 4.20 23.11 -5.45
C PHE A 255 5.62 23.59 -5.79
N GLU A 256 6.63 22.83 -5.38
CA GLU A 256 8.05 23.16 -5.56
C GLU A 256 8.60 22.59 -6.86
N TRP A 257 8.70 23.43 -7.86
CA TRP A 257 9.20 23.05 -9.20
C TRP A 257 10.67 22.63 -9.19
N ALA A 258 11.46 23.05 -8.21
CA ALA A 258 12.86 22.66 -8.10
C ALA A 258 13.03 21.14 -7.96
N TYR A 259 12.14 20.48 -7.25
CA TYR A 259 12.16 19.02 -7.09
C TYR A 259 11.76 18.23 -8.35
N VAL A 260 11.28 18.89 -9.41
CA VAL A 260 10.98 18.25 -10.70
C VAL A 260 12.23 18.13 -11.59
N ILE A 261 13.30 18.86 -11.27
CA ILE A 261 14.54 18.85 -12.05
C ILE A 261 15.25 17.51 -11.86
N PRO A 262 15.53 16.75 -12.95
CA PRO A 262 16.12 15.42 -12.83
C PRO A 262 17.56 15.46 -12.31
N PHE A 263 17.97 14.35 -11.68
CA PHE A 263 19.34 14.05 -11.27
C PHE A 263 19.94 14.97 -10.18
N ILE A 264 19.18 15.91 -9.64
CA ILE A 264 19.64 16.72 -8.52
C ILE A 264 19.14 16.09 -7.22
N PRO A 265 20.02 15.61 -6.33
CA PRO A 265 19.60 15.06 -5.06
C PRO A 265 18.77 16.07 -4.25
N TYR A 266 17.68 15.60 -3.66
CA TYR A 266 16.73 16.46 -2.96
C TYR A 266 17.35 17.14 -1.73
N VAL A 267 18.29 16.48 -1.07
CA VAL A 267 19.01 17.07 0.05
C VAL A 267 19.73 18.37 -0.30
N PHE A 268 20.27 18.50 -1.53
CA PHE A 268 20.89 19.76 -1.97
C PHE A 268 19.84 20.81 -2.29
N GLN A 269 18.72 20.43 -2.85
CA GLN A 269 17.63 21.35 -3.15
C GLN A 269 16.98 21.89 -1.88
N GLU A 270 16.80 21.04 -0.89
CA GLU A 270 16.27 21.39 0.42
C GLU A 270 17.17 22.44 1.12
N HIS A 271 18.48 22.20 1.14
CA HIS A 271 19.45 23.16 1.71
C HIS A 271 19.33 24.55 1.09
N LEU A 272 19.12 24.63 -0.23
CA LEU A 272 18.90 25.89 -0.93
C LEU A 272 17.58 26.57 -0.53
N GLN A 273 16.60 25.82 -0.05
CA GLN A 273 15.28 26.28 0.36
C GLN A 273 15.16 26.52 1.87
N GLY A 274 16.24 26.30 2.64
CA GLY A 274 16.29 26.57 4.08
C GLY A 274 15.92 25.39 4.97
N ASP A 275 16.14 24.17 4.52
CA ASP A 275 16.07 22.94 5.33
C ASP A 275 14.67 22.75 5.96
N ARG A 276 13.64 22.77 5.13
CA ARG A 276 12.25 22.82 5.60
C ARG A 276 11.44 21.58 5.33
N ASP A 277 11.91 20.66 4.50
CA ASP A 277 11.14 19.55 3.98
C ASP A 277 11.51 18.24 4.69
N ASN A 278 10.73 17.20 4.50
CA ASN A 278 11.03 15.87 5.02
C ASN A 278 11.64 15.03 3.90
N ILE A 279 12.95 14.87 3.94
CA ILE A 279 13.71 14.09 2.95
C ILE A 279 14.01 12.70 3.49
N SER A 280 13.75 11.70 2.67
CA SER A 280 14.15 10.32 2.96
C SER A 280 14.98 9.74 1.82
N LEU A 281 15.99 8.94 2.16
CA LEU A 281 16.83 8.21 1.22
C LEU A 281 16.54 6.71 1.36
N ALA A 282 16.47 5.98 0.24
CA ALA A 282 16.22 4.56 0.29
C ALA A 282 17.11 3.78 -0.68
N PHE A 283 17.42 2.55 -0.28
CA PHE A 283 18.19 1.59 -1.06
C PHE A 283 17.41 0.29 -1.13
N ASP A 284 17.48 -0.37 -2.25
CA ASP A 284 16.95 -1.72 -2.37
C ASP A 284 17.77 -2.58 -3.32
N LEU A 285 17.60 -3.88 -3.16
CA LEU A 285 18.34 -4.90 -3.86
C LEU A 285 17.41 -6.08 -4.17
N SER A 286 17.46 -6.56 -5.40
CA SER A 286 16.89 -7.86 -5.80
C SER A 286 17.94 -8.67 -6.55
N ILE A 287 18.17 -9.91 -6.11
CA ILE A 287 19.13 -10.86 -6.68
C ILE A 287 18.36 -12.12 -7.11
N LYS A 288 18.28 -12.35 -8.42
CA LYS A 288 17.63 -13.51 -9.05
C LYS A 288 18.62 -14.37 -9.84
N THR A 289 19.88 -14.38 -9.45
CA THR A 289 20.97 -15.11 -10.11
C THR A 289 20.72 -16.62 -10.14
N ILE A 290 20.17 -17.16 -9.06
CA ILE A 290 19.80 -18.58 -8.97
C ILE A 290 18.37 -18.75 -9.47
N ARG A 291 18.18 -19.61 -10.47
CA ARG A 291 16.87 -19.84 -11.07
C ARG A 291 15.81 -20.18 -10.02
N HIS A 292 14.67 -19.44 -10.06
CA HIS A 292 13.55 -19.54 -9.14
C HIS A 292 13.84 -19.11 -7.68
N TRP A 293 15.01 -18.54 -7.39
CA TRP A 293 15.30 -17.95 -6.11
C TRP A 293 15.46 -16.45 -6.25
N GLU A 294 14.98 -15.73 -5.25
CA GLU A 294 15.18 -14.31 -5.08
C GLU A 294 15.63 -14.02 -3.66
N LEU A 295 16.73 -13.31 -3.51
CA LEU A 295 17.10 -12.62 -2.29
C LEU A 295 16.84 -11.14 -2.52
N TYR A 296 16.10 -10.51 -1.60
CA TYR A 296 15.75 -9.10 -1.74
C TYR A 296 15.81 -8.36 -0.41
N GLY A 297 15.89 -7.04 -0.51
CA GLY A 297 15.82 -6.17 0.66
C GLY A 297 15.58 -4.73 0.31
N GLU A 298 15.02 -4.01 1.25
CA GLU A 298 14.77 -2.57 1.25
C GLU A 298 15.34 -1.95 2.51
N LEU A 299 15.92 -0.77 2.40
CA LEU A 299 16.38 0.06 3.51
C LEU A 299 15.93 1.49 3.26
N LEU A 300 15.13 2.03 4.16
CA LEU A 300 14.74 3.44 4.19
C LEU A 300 15.49 4.15 5.31
N TRP A 301 16.15 5.25 4.98
CA TRP A 301 16.67 6.23 5.92
C TRP A 301 15.77 7.46 5.91
N ASP A 302 14.98 7.58 6.96
CA ASP A 302 14.05 8.70 7.09
C ASP A 302 14.75 9.94 7.68
N ASP A 303 15.67 9.72 8.64
CA ASP A 303 16.50 10.76 9.22
C ASP A 303 17.71 10.14 9.93
N MET A 304 18.88 10.82 9.97
CA MET A 304 20.04 10.39 10.71
C MET A 304 21.13 11.46 10.77
N LYS A 305 21.94 11.43 11.80
CA LYS A 305 23.13 12.31 11.89
C LYS A 305 24.21 11.93 10.86
N SER A 306 24.38 10.66 10.62
CA SER A 306 25.34 10.11 9.65
C SER A 306 25.04 8.64 9.38
N PRO A 307 25.52 8.07 8.26
CA PRO A 307 25.34 6.64 7.97
C PRO A 307 25.89 5.72 9.08
N THR A 308 26.93 6.15 9.79
CA THR A 308 27.53 5.39 10.89
C THR A 308 26.70 5.43 12.18
N SER A 309 25.77 6.37 12.32
CA SER A 309 24.89 6.48 13.48
C SER A 309 23.63 5.63 13.39
N MET A 310 23.43 4.89 12.33
CA MET A 310 22.21 4.11 12.08
C MET A 310 21.80 3.22 13.27
N PHE A 311 22.78 2.60 13.91
CA PHE A 311 22.58 1.72 15.07
C PHE A 311 22.80 2.41 16.43
N ASP A 312 22.96 3.73 16.44
CA ASP A 312 23.10 4.49 17.68
C ASP A 312 21.72 4.78 18.29
N ASP A 313 21.46 4.18 19.43
CA ASP A 313 20.21 4.34 20.17
C ASP A 313 20.17 5.60 21.04
N SER A 314 21.26 6.37 21.09
CA SER A 314 21.38 7.55 21.96
C SER A 314 20.56 8.77 21.47
N TRP A 315 20.05 8.71 20.25
CA TRP A 315 19.29 9.80 19.65
C TRP A 315 18.04 9.30 18.91
N TRP A 316 16.88 9.82 19.27
CA TRP A 316 15.59 9.45 18.71
C TRP A 316 15.47 9.68 17.19
N GLY A 317 16.19 10.68 16.66
CA GLY A 317 16.13 11.04 15.25
C GLY A 317 16.95 10.13 14.32
N ASN A 318 17.62 9.08 14.81
CA ASN A 318 18.20 8.05 13.93
C ASN A 318 17.12 7.08 13.47
N LYS A 319 16.34 7.50 12.47
CA LYS A 319 15.15 6.82 11.98
C LYS A 319 15.45 6.02 10.72
N TRP A 320 15.24 4.70 10.79
CA TRP A 320 15.39 3.82 9.64
C TRP A 320 14.39 2.67 9.68
N ALA A 321 14.08 2.13 8.51
CA ALA A 321 13.29 0.93 8.35
C ALA A 321 13.96 0.00 7.35
N ALA A 322 13.88 -1.30 7.57
CA ALA A 322 14.40 -2.30 6.67
C ALA A 322 13.46 -3.49 6.53
N SER A 323 13.40 -4.03 5.32
CA SER A 323 12.77 -5.30 5.00
C SER A 323 13.77 -6.17 4.25
N ILE A 324 13.92 -7.44 4.63
CA ILE A 324 14.79 -8.40 3.95
C ILE A 324 14.04 -9.71 3.79
N GLY A 325 14.11 -10.29 2.60
CA GLY A 325 13.41 -11.54 2.32
C GLY A 325 14.15 -12.45 1.37
N ILE A 326 13.73 -13.70 1.42
CA ILE A 326 14.12 -14.74 0.48
C ILE A 326 12.86 -15.41 -0.06
N ALA A 327 12.83 -15.62 -1.34
CA ALA A 327 11.71 -16.28 -2.01
C ALA A 327 12.19 -17.40 -2.92
N ARG A 328 11.35 -18.41 -3.05
CA ARG A 328 11.48 -19.44 -4.06
C ARG A 328 10.18 -19.55 -4.83
N ASP A 329 10.23 -19.24 -6.11
CA ASP A 329 9.08 -19.33 -6.99
C ASP A 329 9.16 -20.60 -7.83
N SER A 330 8.00 -21.15 -8.17
CA SER A 330 7.86 -22.15 -9.22
C SER A 330 8.61 -23.49 -8.99
N LEU A 331 8.45 -24.09 -7.81
CA LEU A 331 8.89 -25.47 -7.58
C LEU A 331 7.80 -26.45 -8.06
N HIS A 332 8.07 -27.17 -9.13
CA HIS A 332 7.16 -28.21 -9.62
C HIS A 332 7.31 -29.51 -8.85
N LEU A 333 6.23 -30.01 -8.25
CA LEU A 333 6.12 -31.34 -7.66
C LEU A 333 4.93 -32.05 -8.29
N GLY A 334 5.18 -32.84 -9.33
CA GLY A 334 4.13 -33.40 -10.15
C GLY A 334 3.29 -32.33 -10.83
N PRO A 335 1.96 -32.37 -10.72
CA PRO A 335 1.08 -31.35 -11.31
C PRO A 335 1.00 -30.05 -10.48
N ALA A 336 1.52 -30.04 -9.27
CA ALA A 336 1.46 -28.88 -8.38
C ALA A 336 2.67 -27.97 -8.55
N LEU A 337 2.40 -26.67 -8.50
CA LEU A 337 3.41 -25.61 -8.50
C LEU A 337 3.43 -24.97 -7.10
N PHE A 338 4.60 -24.95 -6.47
CA PHE A 338 4.80 -24.38 -5.15
C PHE A 338 5.63 -23.11 -5.24
N GLY A 339 5.22 -22.11 -4.46
CA GLY A 339 5.98 -20.93 -4.13
C GLY A 339 6.19 -20.83 -2.62
N TRP A 340 7.24 -20.16 -2.20
CA TRP A 340 7.50 -19.89 -0.79
C TRP A 340 8.29 -18.61 -0.65
N PHE A 341 7.97 -17.80 0.37
CA PHE A 341 8.86 -16.72 0.79
C PHE A 341 8.84 -16.53 2.31
N THR A 342 9.92 -15.93 2.79
CA THR A 342 10.04 -15.46 4.16
C THR A 342 10.64 -14.07 4.14
N GLU A 343 10.05 -13.16 4.92
CA GLU A 343 10.44 -11.76 5.01
C GLU A 343 10.52 -11.33 6.47
N PHE A 344 11.58 -10.64 6.83
CA PHE A 344 11.74 -9.96 8.10
C PHE A 344 11.75 -8.46 7.88
N THR A 345 10.92 -7.75 8.64
CA THR A 345 10.82 -6.29 8.60
C THR A 345 11.05 -5.71 9.98
N ARG A 346 11.82 -4.63 10.04
CA ARG A 346 12.01 -3.81 11.25
C ARG A 346 11.84 -2.34 10.90
N ILE A 347 11.05 -1.62 11.69
CA ILE A 347 10.79 -0.20 11.55
C ILE A 347 11.07 0.46 12.90
N GLU A 348 12.07 1.32 12.96
CA GLU A 348 12.45 2.03 14.17
C GLU A 348 11.37 2.99 14.65
N PRO A 349 11.37 3.41 15.93
CA PRO A 349 10.52 4.49 16.41
C PRO A 349 10.70 5.77 15.57
N TRP A 350 9.62 6.54 15.44
CA TRP A 350 9.57 7.84 14.75
C TRP A 350 9.76 7.77 13.22
N VAL A 351 10.03 6.61 12.64
CA VAL A 351 10.04 6.45 11.16
C VAL A 351 8.70 6.89 10.58
N TYR A 352 8.70 7.54 9.42
CA TYR A 352 7.53 8.13 8.75
C TYR A 352 6.96 9.38 9.43
N THR A 353 7.50 9.79 10.58
CA THR A 353 7.05 10.99 11.31
C THR A 353 7.96 12.17 11.02
N HIS A 354 7.46 13.39 11.29
CA HIS A 354 8.27 14.59 11.23
C HIS A 354 7.91 15.53 12.40
N HIS A 355 8.89 16.29 12.91
CA HIS A 355 8.70 17.21 14.02
C HIS A 355 7.70 18.33 13.75
N LYS A 356 7.44 18.67 12.48
CA LYS A 356 6.43 19.65 12.05
C LYS A 356 5.01 19.08 11.96
N GLY A 357 4.81 17.77 12.15
CA GLY A 357 3.49 17.14 12.13
C GLY A 357 2.92 16.93 10.72
N GLY A 358 1.61 16.89 10.61
CA GLY A 358 0.79 16.34 9.54
C GLY A 358 1.21 16.58 8.10
N GLY A 359 1.46 17.83 7.68
CA GLY A 359 1.86 18.14 6.32
C GLY A 359 3.22 17.56 5.90
N TYR A 360 4.03 17.14 6.85
CA TYR A 360 5.37 16.60 6.66
C TYR A 360 5.50 15.11 7.00
N THR A 361 4.45 14.48 7.53
CA THR A 361 4.45 13.03 7.81
C THR A 361 4.40 12.22 6.51
N TYR A 362 5.09 11.10 6.47
CA TYR A 362 5.13 10.17 5.33
C TYR A 362 3.81 9.39 5.20
N ALA A 363 2.72 10.13 4.99
CA ALA A 363 1.36 9.61 4.97
C ALA A 363 0.48 10.30 3.92
N HIS A 364 -0.53 9.55 3.44
CA HIS A 364 -1.61 9.99 2.56
C HIS A 364 -2.94 9.50 3.13
N TYR A 365 -3.93 10.38 3.33
CA TYR A 365 -5.17 10.05 4.03
C TYR A 365 -4.97 9.35 5.38
N ASN A 366 -4.04 9.83 6.19
CA ASN A 366 -3.66 9.23 7.47
C ASN A 366 -3.07 7.81 7.38
N GLN A 367 -2.74 7.34 6.18
CA GLN A 367 -2.14 6.06 5.93
C GLN A 367 -0.67 6.22 5.59
N SER A 368 0.20 5.39 6.17
CA SER A 368 1.61 5.38 5.79
C SER A 368 1.77 5.11 4.29
N LEU A 369 2.62 5.88 3.62
CA LEU A 369 3.06 5.60 2.25
C LEU A 369 3.99 4.38 2.18
N GLY A 370 4.75 4.13 3.25
CA GLY A 370 5.49 2.88 3.45
C GLY A 370 4.64 1.82 4.17
N SER A 371 5.28 0.89 4.86
CA SER A 371 4.60 -0.24 5.51
C SER A 371 3.53 0.19 6.52
N ASN A 372 2.37 -0.47 6.48
CA ASN A 372 1.32 -0.30 7.48
C ASN A 372 1.61 -1.01 8.82
N LEU A 373 2.73 -1.72 8.92
CA LEU A 373 3.26 -2.19 10.19
C LEU A 373 3.53 -1.00 11.14
N GLY A 374 3.93 0.13 10.53
CA GLY A 374 4.13 1.40 11.21
C GLY A 374 5.40 1.45 12.08
N PRO A 375 5.74 2.64 12.63
CA PRO A 375 6.93 2.83 13.45
C PRO A 375 6.98 1.94 14.69
N ASN A 376 8.17 1.71 15.25
CA ASN A 376 8.41 0.95 16.47
C ASN A 376 7.88 -0.49 16.39
N SER A 377 8.27 -1.23 15.37
CA SER A 377 7.71 -2.56 15.13
C SER A 377 8.67 -3.49 14.38
N GLU A 378 8.45 -4.80 14.55
CA GLU A 378 9.08 -5.84 13.76
C GLU A 378 8.08 -6.96 13.41
N GLU A 379 8.26 -7.54 12.23
CA GLU A 379 7.49 -8.70 11.75
C GLU A 379 8.42 -9.72 11.10
N LEU A 380 8.23 -11.00 11.46
CA LEU A 380 8.73 -12.13 10.69
C LEU A 380 7.52 -12.82 10.05
N TYR A 381 7.49 -12.83 8.73
CA TYR A 381 6.41 -13.42 7.94
C TYR A 381 6.94 -14.54 7.06
N THR A 382 6.16 -15.60 6.90
CA THR A 382 6.41 -16.66 5.92
C THR A 382 5.12 -17.10 5.27
N GLU A 383 5.16 -17.40 3.97
CA GLU A 383 4.03 -17.88 3.18
C GLU A 383 4.46 -19.00 2.25
N LEU A 384 3.60 -19.99 2.13
CA LEU A 384 3.71 -21.11 1.19
C LEU A 384 2.49 -21.07 0.27
N ASP A 385 2.72 -20.90 -1.02
CA ASP A 385 1.71 -20.91 -2.05
C ASP A 385 1.73 -22.23 -2.81
N THR A 386 0.55 -22.69 -3.23
CA THR A 386 0.41 -23.89 -4.05
C THR A 386 -0.64 -23.65 -5.12
N HIS A 387 -0.28 -23.90 -6.37
CA HIS A 387 -1.20 -23.91 -7.49
C HIS A 387 -1.36 -25.33 -8.02
N LEU A 388 -2.59 -25.80 -8.08
CA LEU A 388 -2.93 -27.15 -8.57
C LEU A 388 -4.15 -27.08 -9.50
N GLY A 389 -3.90 -26.96 -10.80
CA GLY A 389 -4.94 -26.85 -11.81
C GLY A 389 -5.81 -25.59 -11.63
N PHE A 390 -7.04 -25.75 -11.17
CA PHE A 390 -7.98 -24.64 -10.92
C PHE A 390 -8.06 -24.25 -9.43
N VAL A 391 -7.10 -24.71 -8.60
CA VAL A 391 -7.06 -24.48 -7.16
C VAL A 391 -5.78 -23.78 -6.77
N ASP A 392 -5.89 -22.63 -6.10
CA ASP A 392 -4.80 -21.93 -5.43
C ASP A 392 -4.97 -22.02 -3.93
N MET A 393 -3.90 -22.31 -3.23
CA MET A 393 -3.86 -22.35 -1.76
C MET A 393 -2.67 -21.52 -1.27
N ALA A 394 -2.88 -20.79 -0.19
CA ALA A 394 -1.80 -20.16 0.55
C ALA A 394 -1.89 -20.55 2.03
N LEU A 395 -0.75 -20.78 2.66
CA LEU A 395 -0.60 -20.94 4.10
C LEU A 395 0.45 -19.97 4.60
N PHE A 396 0.16 -19.24 5.66
CA PHE A 396 1.09 -18.25 6.18
C PHE A 396 1.18 -18.24 7.71
N ALA A 397 2.31 -17.73 8.18
CA ALA A 397 2.55 -17.44 9.59
C ALA A 397 3.21 -16.05 9.72
N SER A 398 2.79 -15.30 10.73
CA SER A 398 3.34 -14.00 11.09
C SER A 398 3.63 -13.93 12.58
N LEU A 399 4.79 -13.38 12.94
CA LEU A 399 5.20 -13.06 14.30
C LEU A 399 5.45 -11.56 14.36
N VAL A 400 4.66 -10.83 15.16
CA VAL A 400 4.71 -9.37 15.21
C VAL A 400 4.97 -8.88 16.61
N LYS A 401 5.85 -7.88 16.72
CA LYS A 401 6.01 -7.03 17.90
C LYS A 401 5.76 -5.58 17.51
N LYS A 402 5.00 -4.86 18.31
CA LYS A 402 4.62 -3.47 18.06
C LYS A 402 4.70 -2.67 19.36
N GLY A 403 5.49 -1.62 19.38
CA GLY A 403 5.46 -0.62 20.42
C GLY A 403 4.17 0.20 20.35
N THR A 404 3.71 0.71 21.50
CA THR A 404 2.44 1.47 21.60
C THR A 404 2.60 2.85 22.18
N ASP A 405 3.83 3.26 22.49
CA ASP A 405 4.16 4.54 23.08
C ASP A 405 4.93 5.46 22.13
N PHE A 406 5.85 6.24 22.65
CA PHE A 406 6.57 7.28 21.91
C PHE A 406 7.09 6.81 20.54
N GLY A 407 6.70 7.56 19.49
CA GLY A 407 7.12 7.30 18.13
C GLY A 407 6.58 6.01 17.52
N SER A 408 5.47 5.49 18.05
CA SER A 408 4.84 4.25 17.57
C SER A 408 3.75 4.47 16.53
N GLY A 409 3.26 5.72 16.40
CA GLY A 409 2.27 6.14 15.41
C GLY A 409 2.90 6.98 14.30
N VAL A 410 2.41 6.85 13.07
CA VAL A 410 2.88 7.64 11.92
C VAL A 410 2.62 9.15 12.08
N ARG A 411 1.69 9.52 12.95
CA ARG A 411 1.34 10.92 13.25
C ARG A 411 1.94 11.43 14.56
N ASP A 412 2.75 10.63 15.23
CA ASP A 412 3.39 11.07 16.46
C ASP A 412 4.35 12.24 16.16
N VAL A 413 4.34 13.22 17.05
CA VAL A 413 5.24 14.37 16.99
C VAL A 413 6.18 14.32 18.19
N HIS A 414 7.48 14.43 17.95
CA HIS A 414 8.46 14.51 19.03
C HIS A 414 8.34 15.86 19.72
N THR A 415 8.12 15.84 21.02
CA THR A 415 7.97 17.02 21.88
C THR A 415 9.12 17.08 22.90
N PRO A 416 9.33 18.21 23.60
CA PRO A 416 10.32 18.30 24.68
C PRO A 416 10.13 17.25 25.80
N ASP A 417 8.91 16.74 25.97
CA ASP A 417 8.58 15.70 26.97
C ASP A 417 8.83 14.28 26.43
N SER A 418 9.14 14.15 25.15
CA SER A 418 9.47 12.86 24.54
C SER A 418 10.90 12.44 24.89
N PRO A 419 11.19 11.12 24.99
CA PRO A 419 12.55 10.63 25.21
C PRO A 419 13.52 11.11 24.14
N THR A 420 14.74 11.49 24.56
CA THR A 420 15.80 11.94 23.66
C THR A 420 16.54 10.78 22.98
N ASP A 421 16.42 9.57 23.52
CA ASP A 421 16.97 8.34 22.99
C ASP A 421 15.90 7.49 22.28
N LYS A 422 16.34 6.47 21.57
CA LYS A 422 15.43 5.51 20.94
C LYS A 422 14.86 4.56 21.96
N HIS A 423 13.56 4.39 21.92
CA HIS A 423 12.82 3.44 22.76
C HIS A 423 12.24 2.27 21.92
N PHE A 424 13.08 1.65 21.08
CA PHE A 424 12.64 0.53 20.25
C PHE A 424 12.17 -0.65 21.12
N LEU A 425 10.86 -0.91 21.11
CA LEU A 425 10.19 -1.98 21.86
C LEU A 425 10.57 -2.04 23.36
N LYS A 426 11.02 -0.91 23.95
CA LYS A 426 11.56 -0.86 25.33
C LYS A 426 10.53 -0.37 26.36
N SER A 427 9.53 0.36 25.92
CA SER A 427 8.55 0.93 26.83
C SER A 427 7.52 -0.11 27.25
N GLY A 428 6.90 0.09 28.40
CA GLY A 428 6.14 -0.91 29.14
C GLY A 428 4.95 -1.60 28.47
N HIS A 429 4.67 -1.31 27.20
CA HIS A 429 3.58 -1.90 26.43
C HIS A 429 4.02 -2.21 25.00
N THR A 430 4.75 -3.31 24.84
CA THR A 430 4.96 -3.90 23.52
C THR A 430 3.88 -4.93 23.28
N LEU A 431 3.07 -4.73 22.25
CA LEU A 431 2.12 -5.73 21.78
C LEU A 431 2.87 -6.85 21.07
N TYR A 432 2.55 -8.07 21.43
CA TYR A 432 3.08 -9.26 20.81
C TYR A 432 1.95 -10.16 20.34
N TYR A 433 1.94 -10.52 19.07
CA TYR A 433 0.98 -11.49 18.57
C TYR A 433 1.57 -12.36 17.47
N GLN A 434 0.93 -13.50 17.29
CA GLN A 434 1.17 -14.45 16.21
C GLN A 434 -0.10 -14.59 15.39
N GLU A 435 0.03 -14.69 14.08
CA GLU A 435 -1.06 -15.00 13.17
C GLU A 435 -0.70 -16.26 12.38
N LEU A 436 -1.60 -17.23 12.35
CA LEU A 436 -1.53 -18.39 11.48
C LEU A 436 -2.77 -18.41 10.61
N GLY A 437 -2.58 -18.52 9.32
CA GLY A 437 -3.71 -18.45 8.41
C GLY A 437 -3.46 -19.14 7.08
N GLY A 438 -4.49 -19.09 6.25
CA GLY A 438 -4.42 -19.57 4.89
C GLY A 438 -5.64 -19.16 4.09
N SER A 439 -5.53 -19.33 2.79
CA SER A 439 -6.60 -19.11 1.83
C SER A 439 -6.69 -20.26 0.84
N LEU A 440 -7.89 -20.43 0.32
CA LEU A 440 -8.20 -21.36 -0.76
C LEU A 440 -8.98 -20.58 -1.81
N LYS A 441 -8.47 -20.54 -3.03
CA LYS A 441 -9.16 -19.98 -4.20
C LYS A 441 -9.42 -21.10 -5.20
N VAL A 442 -10.62 -21.17 -5.70
CA VAL A 442 -11.06 -22.16 -6.69
C VAL A 442 -11.61 -21.44 -7.90
N GLU A 443 -11.06 -21.70 -9.06
CA GLU A 443 -11.46 -21.12 -10.35
C GLU A 443 -11.92 -22.23 -11.31
N PRO A 444 -13.12 -22.82 -11.10
CA PRO A 444 -13.60 -23.95 -11.88
C PRO A 444 -13.86 -23.60 -13.34
N TRP A 445 -14.02 -22.32 -13.64
CA TRP A 445 -14.16 -21.74 -14.96
C TRP A 445 -13.46 -20.38 -14.98
N ASP A 446 -12.96 -19.96 -16.12
CA ASP A 446 -12.23 -18.69 -16.32
C ASP A 446 -13.03 -17.44 -15.90
N PHE A 447 -14.34 -17.56 -15.80
CA PHE A 447 -15.25 -16.47 -15.43
C PHE A 447 -15.79 -16.54 -14.01
N VAL A 448 -15.43 -17.58 -13.22
CA VAL A 448 -15.90 -17.76 -11.84
C VAL A 448 -14.74 -18.01 -10.91
N SER A 449 -14.63 -17.25 -9.84
CA SER A 449 -13.74 -17.57 -8.72
C SER A 449 -14.48 -17.59 -7.39
N LEU A 450 -14.08 -18.51 -6.51
CA LEU A 450 -14.50 -18.60 -5.12
C LEU A 450 -13.27 -18.57 -4.24
N GLU A 451 -13.27 -17.74 -3.21
CA GLU A 451 -12.15 -17.60 -2.27
C GLU A 451 -12.63 -17.77 -0.84
N LEU A 452 -11.92 -18.56 -0.06
CA LEU A 452 -12.10 -18.71 1.38
C LEU A 452 -10.78 -18.38 2.06
N GLY A 453 -10.82 -17.57 3.09
CA GLY A 453 -9.66 -17.23 3.91
C GLY A 453 -9.98 -17.42 5.40
N TYR A 454 -9.00 -17.86 6.15
CA TYR A 454 -9.09 -17.95 7.60
C TYR A 454 -7.74 -17.64 8.23
N SER A 455 -7.74 -16.84 9.29
CA SER A 455 -6.58 -16.69 10.14
C SER A 455 -6.94 -16.69 11.62
N ARG A 456 -6.02 -17.15 12.46
CA ARG A 456 -6.11 -17.22 13.91
C ARG A 456 -5.01 -16.39 14.53
N PHE A 457 -5.39 -15.58 15.51
CA PHE A 457 -4.48 -14.73 16.29
C PHE A 457 -4.25 -15.30 17.68
N PHE A 458 -3.01 -15.19 18.15
CA PHE A 458 -2.55 -15.61 19.48
C PHE A 458 -1.69 -14.51 20.09
N GLY A 459 -1.61 -14.46 21.43
CA GLY A 459 -0.84 -13.41 22.13
C GLY A 459 -1.74 -12.31 22.67
N ASP A 460 -1.34 -11.05 22.50
CA ASP A 460 -2.12 -9.90 23.01
C ASP A 460 -3.40 -9.69 22.22
N TYR A 461 -3.40 -10.06 20.93
CA TYR A 461 -4.61 -10.19 20.14
C TYR A 461 -4.95 -11.68 20.01
N LYS A 462 -6.11 -12.07 20.50
CA LYS A 462 -6.64 -13.41 20.35
C LYS A 462 -7.95 -13.35 19.60
N GLY A 463 -8.12 -14.29 18.69
CA GLY A 463 -9.34 -14.32 17.90
C GLY A 463 -9.11 -14.91 16.52
N TYR A 464 -9.97 -14.53 15.59
CA TYR A 464 -9.86 -14.98 14.20
C TYR A 464 -10.45 -13.97 13.22
N THR A 465 -10.00 -14.07 11.98
CA THR A 465 -10.70 -13.52 10.82
C THR A 465 -11.11 -14.66 9.90
N ALA A 466 -12.27 -14.55 9.30
CA ALA A 466 -12.75 -15.47 8.28
C ALA A 466 -13.31 -14.66 7.12
N ARG A 467 -12.93 -15.01 5.89
CA ARG A 467 -13.38 -14.35 4.68
C ARG A 467 -13.93 -15.37 3.70
N ALA A 468 -15.02 -15.00 3.07
CA ALA A 468 -15.53 -15.69 1.89
C ALA A 468 -15.78 -14.66 0.79
N ALA A 469 -15.35 -14.95 -0.41
CA ALA A 469 -15.59 -14.09 -1.56
C ALA A 469 -15.93 -14.93 -2.79
N GLY A 470 -16.75 -14.37 -3.66
CA GLY A 470 -17.03 -14.93 -4.97
C GLY A 470 -16.94 -13.86 -6.02
N SER A 471 -16.47 -14.21 -7.21
CA SER A 471 -16.48 -13.28 -8.32
C SER A 471 -16.97 -13.92 -9.62
N LEU A 472 -17.61 -13.08 -10.43
CA LEU A 472 -17.94 -13.37 -11.83
C LEU A 472 -17.20 -12.33 -12.67
N GLN A 473 -16.52 -12.79 -13.70
CA GLN A 473 -15.76 -11.96 -14.63
C GLN A 473 -16.25 -12.18 -16.06
N TRP A 474 -16.41 -11.11 -16.82
CA TRP A 474 -16.77 -11.13 -18.24
C TRP A 474 -16.21 -9.94 -19.02
#